data_eda9061ea15830ca77d74284c5e13699
#
_entry.id   eda9061ea15830ca77d74284c5e13699
#
_cell.length_a   1.000
_cell.length_b   1.000
_cell.length_c   1.000
_cell.angle_alpha   90.00
_cell.angle_beta   90.00
_cell.angle_gamma   90.00
#
_symmetry.space_group_name_H-M   'P 1'
#
loop_
_entity.id
_entity.type
_entity.pdbx_description
1 polymer ?
#
loop_
_entity_poly.entity_id
_entity_poly.type
_entity_poly.pdbx_seq_one_letter_code
_entity_poly.pdbx_strand_id
1 'polypeptide(L)'
;MQATLLAVDWGSTNRRVFVLAADGTVLDRAQDDRGILNMDGTSFAAEAATMRARWGDLPMISAGMVGSNRGWVDAGYVAAPASLAAIAQAVHWVEPGRTAIVPGISRDAGGRADIMRGEEVQLLGAAAAGLVNPDSWLCQPGTHAKWARLAGAELTDFTTAMTGEIFAQLGRSGLLADGLDGAVEPGAAFRAGVATARGGDLLAKLFGARASLVLGKRDRANQASYVSGLLIGSDCSARLDSDFAGARADGVDVLASPALGALYLSALDELGCKARLVDSHAAFLAGITKIWSLLA
;
A
#
# COMPACT_ATOMS: atom_id res chain seq x y z
N MET A 1 30.31 -0.84 -8.95
CA MET A 1 29.85 -1.25 -7.60
C MET A 1 29.51 -2.73 -7.62
N GLN A 2 29.71 -3.43 -6.51
CA GLN A 2 29.41 -4.86 -6.40
C GLN A 2 28.05 -5.05 -5.74
N ALA A 3 27.26 -6.01 -6.22
CA ALA A 3 26.00 -6.40 -5.59
C ALA A 3 26.25 -7.06 -4.23
N THR A 4 25.45 -6.71 -3.23
CA THR A 4 25.62 -7.22 -1.85
C THR A 4 24.30 -7.74 -1.25
N LEU A 5 23.14 -7.41 -1.83
CA LEU A 5 21.84 -7.73 -1.27
C LEU A 5 20.76 -7.87 -2.36
N LEU A 6 19.87 -8.84 -2.20
CA LEU A 6 18.58 -8.91 -2.89
C LEU A 6 17.48 -8.39 -1.96
N ALA A 7 16.84 -7.29 -2.31
CA ALA A 7 15.67 -6.77 -1.62
C ALA A 7 14.41 -7.11 -2.42
N VAL A 8 13.42 -7.75 -1.79
CA VAL A 8 12.25 -8.28 -2.48
C VAL A 8 10.97 -7.72 -1.86
N ASP A 9 10.20 -6.99 -2.67
CA ASP A 9 8.81 -6.66 -2.38
C ASP A 9 7.94 -7.79 -2.96
N TRP A 10 7.48 -8.71 -2.09
CA TRP A 10 6.80 -9.94 -2.51
C TRP A 10 5.34 -9.93 -2.08
N GLY A 11 4.52 -9.38 -2.94
CA GLY A 11 3.09 -9.20 -2.71
C GLY A 11 2.24 -10.43 -3.02
N SER A 12 0.93 -10.24 -3.03
CA SER A 12 -0.05 -11.30 -3.34
C SER A 12 0.03 -11.76 -4.80
N THR A 13 0.08 -10.83 -5.75
CA THR A 13 0.01 -11.12 -7.19
C THR A 13 1.30 -10.79 -7.93
N ASN A 14 2.06 -9.83 -7.43
CA ASN A 14 3.29 -9.34 -8.06
C ASN A 14 4.48 -9.48 -7.12
N ARG A 15 5.66 -9.59 -7.73
CA ARG A 15 6.94 -9.56 -7.04
C ARG A 15 7.87 -8.56 -7.72
N ARG A 16 8.58 -7.77 -6.91
CA ARG A 16 9.65 -6.87 -7.36
C ARG A 16 10.94 -7.26 -6.65
N VAL A 17 12.01 -7.41 -7.43
CA VAL A 17 13.35 -7.74 -6.94
C VAL A 17 14.27 -6.59 -7.27
N PHE A 18 15.03 -6.14 -6.28
CA PHE A 18 16.06 -5.11 -6.43
C PHE A 18 17.41 -5.71 -6.02
N VAL A 19 18.40 -5.53 -6.87
CA VAL A 19 19.79 -5.91 -6.59
C VAL A 19 20.51 -4.66 -6.09
N LEU A 20 20.97 -4.69 -4.85
CA LEU A 20 21.51 -3.53 -4.18
C LEU A 20 23.03 -3.65 -3.95
N ALA A 21 23.74 -2.53 -4.11
CA ALA A 21 25.10 -2.35 -3.58
C ALA A 21 25.05 -2.07 -2.07
N ALA A 22 26.21 -2.08 -1.42
CA ALA A 22 26.32 -1.87 0.02
C ALA A 22 25.82 -0.49 0.49
N ASP A 23 25.84 0.51 -0.36
CA ASP A 23 25.33 1.85 -0.10
C ASP A 23 23.82 2.01 -0.39
N GLY A 24 23.13 0.93 -0.78
CA GLY A 24 21.72 0.93 -1.16
C GLY A 24 21.45 1.31 -2.62
N THR A 25 22.47 1.58 -3.42
CA THR A 25 22.31 1.87 -4.84
C THR A 25 21.71 0.66 -5.57
N VAL A 26 20.67 0.88 -6.36
CA VAL A 26 20.05 -0.16 -7.20
C VAL A 26 20.93 -0.42 -8.42
N LEU A 27 21.46 -1.63 -8.53
CA LEU A 27 22.30 -2.09 -9.65
C LEU A 27 21.50 -2.77 -10.75
N ASP A 28 20.45 -3.51 -10.37
CA ASP A 28 19.51 -4.17 -11.29
C ASP A 28 18.15 -4.33 -10.62
N ARG A 29 17.12 -4.54 -11.42
CA ARG A 29 15.75 -4.79 -10.92
C ARG A 29 14.97 -5.70 -11.86
N ALA A 30 14.03 -6.45 -11.31
CA ALA A 30 13.04 -7.19 -12.06
C ALA A 30 11.67 -7.06 -11.40
N GLN A 31 10.63 -7.22 -12.21
CA GLN A 31 9.26 -7.33 -11.76
C GLN A 31 8.59 -8.45 -12.54
N ASP A 32 7.81 -9.28 -11.84
CA ASP A 32 7.03 -10.35 -12.43
C ASP A 32 5.69 -10.53 -11.67
N ASP A 33 4.87 -11.43 -12.16
CA ASP A 33 3.57 -11.80 -11.59
C ASP A 33 3.65 -12.96 -10.60
N ARG A 34 4.84 -13.34 -10.12
CA ARG A 34 5.09 -14.41 -9.16
C ARG A 34 4.88 -13.96 -7.71
N GLY A 35 3.72 -13.33 -7.44
CA GLY A 35 3.23 -13.12 -6.09
C GLY A 35 2.86 -14.45 -5.42
N ILE A 36 2.60 -14.44 -4.11
CA ILE A 36 2.35 -15.67 -3.34
C ILE A 36 1.16 -16.50 -3.83
N LEU A 37 0.22 -15.90 -4.55
CA LEU A 37 -0.94 -16.59 -5.12
C LEU A 37 -0.64 -17.24 -6.49
N ASN A 38 0.48 -16.91 -7.12
CA ASN A 38 0.85 -17.33 -8.47
C ASN A 38 2.16 -18.15 -8.47
N MET A 39 2.35 -18.99 -7.45
CA MET A 39 3.58 -19.78 -7.29
C MET A 39 3.62 -21.07 -8.14
N ASP A 40 2.50 -21.46 -8.77
CA ASP A 40 2.36 -22.62 -9.66
C ASP A 40 2.96 -23.93 -9.07
N GLY A 41 2.81 -24.12 -7.75
CA GLY A 41 3.40 -25.25 -7.05
C GLY A 41 4.90 -25.17 -6.79
N THR A 42 5.58 -24.10 -7.22
CA THR A 42 6.99 -23.85 -6.92
C THR A 42 7.14 -23.43 -5.44
N SER A 43 8.13 -23.98 -4.75
CA SER A 43 8.39 -23.56 -3.37
C SER A 43 9.08 -22.19 -3.30
N PHE A 44 8.86 -21.44 -2.22
CA PHE A 44 9.54 -20.17 -2.00
C PHE A 44 11.07 -20.31 -1.97
N ALA A 45 11.58 -21.40 -1.41
CA ALA A 45 13.01 -21.70 -1.41
C ALA A 45 13.57 -21.89 -2.84
N ALA A 46 12.81 -22.55 -3.74
CA ALA A 46 13.20 -22.69 -5.14
C ALA A 46 13.17 -21.35 -5.88
N GLU A 47 12.22 -20.48 -5.58
CA GLU A 47 12.20 -19.12 -6.11
C GLU A 47 13.40 -18.29 -5.64
N ALA A 48 13.75 -18.38 -4.34
CA ALA A 48 14.93 -17.73 -3.80
C ALA A 48 16.22 -18.26 -4.47
N ALA A 49 16.32 -19.56 -4.70
CA ALA A 49 17.45 -20.16 -5.42
C ALA A 49 17.51 -19.65 -6.87
N THR A 50 16.37 -19.51 -7.55
CA THR A 50 16.31 -18.95 -8.93
C THR A 50 16.78 -17.50 -8.96
N MET A 51 16.39 -16.66 -8.00
CA MET A 51 16.86 -15.29 -7.90
C MET A 51 18.38 -15.24 -7.66
N ARG A 52 18.92 -16.09 -6.78
CA ARG A 52 20.36 -16.20 -6.52
C ARG A 52 21.14 -16.72 -7.73
N ALA A 53 20.59 -17.66 -8.47
CA ALA A 53 21.23 -18.15 -9.71
C ALA A 53 21.34 -17.05 -10.78
N ARG A 54 20.40 -16.12 -10.81
CA ARG A 54 20.41 -14.98 -11.75
C ARG A 54 21.40 -13.88 -11.36
N TRP A 55 21.46 -13.49 -10.07
CA TRP A 55 22.18 -12.30 -9.62
C TRP A 55 23.38 -12.58 -8.71
N GLY A 56 23.65 -13.83 -8.40
CA GLY A 56 24.72 -14.25 -7.50
C GLY A 56 24.16 -14.77 -6.17
N ASP A 57 25.00 -15.52 -5.45
CA ASP A 57 24.64 -16.09 -4.14
C ASP A 57 24.66 -15.01 -3.03
N LEU A 58 23.72 -14.09 -3.13
CA LEU A 58 23.59 -12.94 -2.25
C LEU A 58 22.63 -13.23 -1.09
N PRO A 59 22.81 -12.59 0.07
CA PRO A 59 21.78 -12.53 1.09
C PRO A 59 20.52 -11.84 0.54
N MET A 60 19.36 -12.19 1.12
CA MET A 60 18.07 -11.70 0.68
C MET A 60 17.23 -11.23 1.85
N ILE A 61 16.59 -10.09 1.72
CA ILE A 61 15.55 -9.62 2.63
C ILE A 61 14.26 -9.39 1.86
N SER A 62 13.15 -9.91 2.36
CA SER A 62 11.85 -9.83 1.72
C SER A 62 10.81 -9.19 2.63
N ALA A 63 9.95 -8.34 2.06
CA ALA A 63 8.79 -7.78 2.73
C ALA A 63 7.50 -8.08 1.96
N GLY A 64 6.36 -7.93 2.61
CA GLY A 64 5.06 -8.16 2.00
C GLY A 64 4.46 -9.52 2.32
N MET A 65 3.55 -9.97 1.46
CA MET A 65 2.72 -11.16 1.72
C MET A 65 3.49 -12.47 1.85
N VAL A 66 4.75 -12.51 1.43
CA VAL A 66 5.66 -13.65 1.65
C VAL A 66 5.83 -13.98 3.14
N GLY A 67 5.70 -12.98 4.03
CA GLY A 67 5.75 -13.11 5.49
C GLY A 67 4.40 -13.36 6.16
N SER A 68 3.34 -13.66 5.42
CA SER A 68 2.02 -13.99 5.95
C SER A 68 1.87 -15.49 6.23
N ASN A 69 0.80 -15.86 6.94
CA ASN A 69 0.42 -17.27 7.15
C ASN A 69 0.08 -18.03 5.85
N ARG A 70 0.02 -17.33 4.71
CA ARG A 70 -0.15 -17.89 3.35
C ARG A 70 1.13 -17.82 2.53
N GLY A 71 2.18 -17.20 3.07
CA GLY A 71 3.47 -17.01 2.42
C GLY A 71 4.48 -18.10 2.77
N TRP A 72 5.76 -17.73 2.71
CA TRP A 72 6.86 -18.67 3.02
C TRP A 72 6.88 -19.05 4.50
N VAL A 73 6.68 -18.06 5.37
CA VAL A 73 6.61 -18.23 6.82
C VAL A 73 5.75 -17.10 7.41
N ASP A 74 5.03 -17.38 8.48
CA ASP A 74 4.39 -16.31 9.24
C ASP A 74 5.45 -15.58 10.07
N ALA A 75 5.88 -14.41 9.58
CA ALA A 75 6.89 -13.59 10.25
C ALA A 75 6.33 -12.78 11.44
N GLY A 76 5.04 -12.93 11.75
CA GLY A 76 4.39 -12.23 12.86
C GLY A 76 4.20 -10.72 12.61
N TYR A 77 3.95 -9.99 13.69
CA TYR A 77 3.67 -8.55 13.68
C TYR A 77 4.35 -7.86 14.86
N VAL A 78 4.87 -6.65 14.62
CA VAL A 78 5.28 -5.71 15.64
C VAL A 78 4.07 -4.85 16.03
N ALA A 79 3.80 -4.66 17.32
CA ALA A 79 2.70 -3.80 17.74
C ALA A 79 3.05 -2.31 17.52
N ALA A 80 2.09 -1.52 17.05
CA ALA A 80 2.22 -0.06 17.04
C ALA A 80 2.17 0.50 18.48
N PRO A 81 2.96 1.55 18.82
CA PRO A 81 3.90 2.29 17.99
C PRO A 81 5.12 1.46 17.55
N ALA A 82 5.56 1.62 16.31
CA ALA A 82 6.64 0.84 15.73
C ALA A 82 7.60 1.69 14.90
N SER A 83 8.91 1.39 15.04
CA SER A 83 9.99 2.00 14.26
C SER A 83 10.68 0.97 13.37
N LEU A 84 11.52 1.41 12.43
CA LEU A 84 12.37 0.50 11.64
C LEU A 84 13.30 -0.34 12.51
N ALA A 85 13.75 0.19 13.66
CA ALA A 85 14.57 -0.54 14.60
C ALA A 85 13.79 -1.68 15.28
N ALA A 86 12.54 -1.44 15.70
CA ALA A 86 11.68 -2.47 16.28
C ALA A 86 11.35 -3.57 15.23
N ILE A 87 11.12 -3.19 13.98
CA ILE A 87 10.92 -4.14 12.88
C ILE A 87 12.19 -4.98 12.65
N ALA A 88 13.36 -4.35 12.61
CA ALA A 88 14.62 -5.07 12.42
C ALA A 88 14.87 -6.12 13.51
N GLN A 89 14.60 -5.79 14.78
CA GLN A 89 14.72 -6.73 15.91
C GLN A 89 13.76 -7.93 15.81
N ALA A 90 12.65 -7.77 15.12
CA ALA A 90 11.61 -8.79 14.97
C ALA A 90 11.66 -9.52 13.60
N VAL A 91 12.67 -9.26 12.77
CA VAL A 91 12.86 -9.93 11.48
C VAL A 91 12.94 -11.44 11.67
N HIS A 92 12.21 -12.18 10.85
CA HIS A 92 12.25 -13.63 10.84
C HIS A 92 13.34 -14.15 9.89
N TRP A 93 14.29 -14.92 10.42
CA TRP A 93 15.32 -15.56 9.62
C TRP A 93 14.87 -16.95 9.15
N VAL A 94 14.59 -17.10 7.85
CA VAL A 94 14.35 -18.41 7.24
C VAL A 94 15.65 -19.18 7.10
N GLU A 95 16.72 -18.49 6.70
CA GLU A 95 18.09 -18.96 6.67
C GLU A 95 18.95 -17.95 7.44
N PRO A 96 19.51 -18.30 8.60
CA PRO A 96 20.30 -17.37 9.44
C PRO A 96 21.39 -16.66 8.65
N GLY A 97 21.41 -15.33 8.70
CA GLY A 97 22.36 -14.48 7.98
C GLY A 97 22.18 -14.44 6.46
N ARG A 98 21.23 -15.18 5.89
CA ARG A 98 21.11 -15.36 4.43
C ARG A 98 19.73 -14.97 3.86
N THR A 99 18.64 -15.35 4.53
CA THR A 99 17.28 -15.03 4.08
C THR A 99 16.45 -14.55 5.24
N ALA A 100 16.09 -13.28 5.18
CA ALA A 100 15.29 -12.59 6.18
C ALA A 100 13.90 -12.22 5.62
N ILE A 101 12.86 -12.27 6.46
CA ILE A 101 11.51 -11.81 6.14
C ILE A 101 11.08 -10.78 7.17
N VAL A 102 10.64 -9.63 6.67
CA VAL A 102 10.19 -8.51 7.49
C VAL A 102 8.81 -8.83 8.08
N PRO A 103 8.59 -8.64 9.39
CA PRO A 103 7.27 -8.77 10.00
C PRO A 103 6.35 -7.61 9.59
N GLY A 104 5.04 -7.82 9.70
CA GLY A 104 4.08 -6.72 9.58
C GLY A 104 4.00 -5.84 10.81
N ILE A 105 3.08 -4.86 10.80
CA ILE A 105 2.69 -4.09 11.97
C ILE A 105 1.24 -4.41 12.32
N SER A 106 0.96 -4.54 13.62
CA SER A 106 -0.39 -4.69 14.15
C SER A 106 -0.77 -3.50 15.03
N ARG A 107 -2.07 -3.23 15.08
CA ARG A 107 -2.71 -2.29 15.99
C ARG A 107 -3.88 -3.01 16.67
N ASP A 108 -3.92 -2.95 17.99
CA ASP A 108 -5.05 -3.41 18.78
C ASP A 108 -5.31 -2.38 19.89
N ALA A 109 -6.04 -1.34 19.57
CA ALA A 109 -6.37 -0.28 20.48
C ALA A 109 -7.76 0.30 20.20
N GLY A 110 -8.46 0.75 21.25
CA GLY A 110 -9.78 1.37 21.12
C GLY A 110 -10.85 0.40 20.59
N GLY A 111 -10.72 -0.91 20.84
CA GLY A 111 -11.67 -1.93 20.38
C GLY A 111 -11.63 -2.22 18.88
N ARG A 112 -10.58 -1.75 18.18
CA ARG A 112 -10.38 -2.01 16.75
C ARG A 112 -9.01 -2.64 16.52
N ALA A 113 -9.00 -3.86 15.99
CA ALA A 113 -7.80 -4.51 15.50
C ALA A 113 -7.54 -4.14 14.03
N ASP A 114 -6.27 -3.92 13.69
CA ASP A 114 -5.84 -3.66 12.32
C ASP A 114 -4.43 -4.22 12.09
N ILE A 115 -4.11 -4.55 10.85
CA ILE A 115 -2.80 -5.09 10.44
C ILE A 115 -2.36 -4.53 9.08
N MET A 116 -1.05 -4.39 8.91
CA MET A 116 -0.45 -4.18 7.60
C MET A 116 0.74 -5.10 7.40
N ARG A 117 1.07 -5.39 6.13
CA ARG A 117 2.23 -6.21 5.80
C ARG A 117 2.77 -5.84 4.43
N GLY A 118 3.99 -5.28 4.45
CA GLY A 118 4.69 -4.73 3.30
C GLY A 118 4.66 -3.21 3.26
N GLU A 119 3.53 -2.59 3.58
CA GLU A 119 3.37 -1.15 3.58
C GLU A 119 4.19 -0.45 4.68
N GLU A 120 4.43 -1.11 5.83
CA GLU A 120 5.26 -0.60 6.93
C GLU A 120 6.67 -0.21 6.48
N VAL A 121 7.26 -0.99 5.56
CA VAL A 121 8.59 -0.72 5.02
C VAL A 121 8.59 0.58 4.22
N GLN A 122 7.53 0.83 3.46
CA GLN A 122 7.41 2.05 2.65
C GLN A 122 7.08 3.26 3.51
N LEU A 123 6.12 3.15 4.43
CA LEU A 123 5.68 4.25 5.29
C LEU A 123 6.81 4.77 6.17
N LEU A 124 7.50 3.87 6.88
CA LEU A 124 8.64 4.22 7.73
C LEU A 124 9.89 4.58 6.91
N GLY A 125 10.07 3.92 5.76
CA GLY A 125 11.16 4.20 4.83
C GLY A 125 11.07 5.59 4.23
N ALA A 126 9.87 6.11 3.99
CA ALA A 126 9.68 7.48 3.51
C ALA A 126 10.22 8.52 4.50
N ALA A 127 10.00 8.33 5.80
CA ALA A 127 10.57 9.18 6.84
C ALA A 127 12.09 9.04 6.93
N ALA A 128 12.60 7.79 6.90
CA ALA A 128 14.03 7.51 6.96
C ALA A 128 14.82 8.11 5.79
N ALA A 129 14.20 8.25 4.62
CA ALA A 129 14.76 8.89 3.44
C ALA A 129 14.58 10.42 3.40
N GLY A 130 13.88 11.01 4.38
CA GLY A 130 13.52 12.43 4.35
C GLY A 130 12.53 12.81 3.25
N LEU A 131 11.82 11.82 2.69
CA LEU A 131 10.77 12.04 1.67
C LEU A 131 9.51 12.63 2.29
N VAL A 132 9.27 12.36 3.57
CA VAL A 132 8.17 12.89 4.38
C VAL A 132 8.70 13.44 5.70
N ASN A 133 7.91 14.28 6.36
CA ASN A 133 8.24 14.76 7.70
C ASN A 133 8.13 13.60 8.70
N PRO A 134 9.02 13.48 9.71
CA PRO A 134 8.89 12.50 10.77
C PRO A 134 7.57 12.61 11.58
N ASP A 135 6.91 13.75 11.53
CA ASP A 135 5.58 14.00 12.08
C ASP A 135 4.61 14.27 10.93
N SER A 136 4.01 13.24 10.35
CA SER A 136 3.18 13.38 9.14
C SER A 136 1.98 12.44 9.11
N TRP A 137 1.01 12.79 8.27
CA TRP A 137 -0.14 11.97 7.92
C TRP A 137 0.10 11.35 6.55
N LEU A 138 0.04 10.03 6.49
CA LEU A 138 0.35 9.28 5.28
C LEU A 138 -0.89 8.54 4.78
N CYS A 139 -1.00 8.45 3.46
CA CYS A 139 -1.94 7.55 2.79
C CYS A 139 -1.16 6.72 1.78
N GLN A 140 -1.28 5.40 1.88
CA GLN A 140 -0.76 4.47 0.89
C GLN A 140 -1.91 3.73 0.23
N PRO A 141 -2.39 4.21 -0.92
CA PRO A 141 -3.42 3.56 -1.70
C PRO A 141 -3.01 2.19 -2.21
N GLY A 142 -3.99 1.29 -2.30
CA GLY A 142 -3.78 -0.05 -2.82
C GLY A 142 -5.09 -0.85 -2.83
N THR A 143 -4.99 -2.17 -2.95
CA THR A 143 -6.13 -3.08 -2.74
C THR A 143 -6.76 -2.81 -1.37
N HIS A 144 -5.92 -2.63 -0.36
CA HIS A 144 -6.26 -2.16 0.99
C HIS A 144 -5.50 -0.86 1.25
N ALA A 145 -6.17 0.26 1.17
CA ALA A 145 -5.56 1.56 1.43
C ALA A 145 -5.15 1.68 2.91
N LYS A 146 -3.93 2.13 3.17
CA LYS A 146 -3.41 2.37 4.51
C LYS A 146 -3.37 3.87 4.79
N TRP A 147 -3.95 4.26 5.89
CA TRP A 147 -3.82 5.59 6.46
C TRP A 147 -2.98 5.48 7.72
N ALA A 148 -1.88 6.20 7.79
CA ALA A 148 -0.93 6.08 8.89
C ALA A 148 -0.55 7.44 9.48
N ARG A 149 -0.31 7.45 10.79
CA ARG A 149 0.23 8.59 11.53
C ARG A 149 1.68 8.30 11.91
N LEU A 150 2.59 9.15 11.48
CA LEU A 150 3.96 9.16 12.00
C LEU A 150 4.09 10.25 13.07
N ALA A 151 4.78 9.93 14.16
CA ALA A 151 5.24 10.88 15.16
C ALA A 151 6.66 10.50 15.59
N GLY A 152 7.62 11.42 15.45
CA GLY A 152 9.04 11.16 15.69
C GLY A 152 9.61 10.06 14.80
N ALA A 153 9.11 9.91 13.57
CA ALA A 153 9.45 8.82 12.62
C ALA A 153 9.04 7.41 13.11
N GLU A 154 8.17 7.28 14.10
CA GLU A 154 7.50 6.04 14.48
C GLU A 154 6.09 5.99 13.90
N LEU A 155 5.64 4.83 13.46
CA LEU A 155 4.25 4.60 13.05
C LEU A 155 3.42 4.37 14.31
N THR A 156 2.67 5.41 14.72
CA THR A 156 1.97 5.44 16.00
C THR A 156 0.54 4.94 15.90
N ASP A 157 -0.10 5.15 14.77
CA ASP A 157 -1.47 4.70 14.51
C ASP A 157 -1.70 4.46 13.02
N PHE A 158 -2.65 3.59 12.69
CA PHE A 158 -3.08 3.39 11.31
C PHE A 158 -4.48 2.82 11.19
N THR A 159 -5.05 2.98 10.00
CA THR A 159 -6.34 2.42 9.61
C THR A 159 -6.26 1.87 8.20
N THR A 160 -6.76 0.65 8.03
CA THR A 160 -6.90 0.01 6.72
C THR A 160 -8.32 0.15 6.18
N ALA A 161 -8.44 0.55 4.91
CA ALA A 161 -9.71 0.59 4.18
C ALA A 161 -9.65 -0.34 2.97
N MET A 162 -10.70 -1.12 2.73
CA MET A 162 -10.79 -2.10 1.64
C MET A 162 -11.16 -1.45 0.30
N THR A 163 -10.72 -0.23 0.05
CA THR A 163 -11.20 0.64 -1.03
C THR A 163 -10.99 0.04 -2.41
N GLY A 164 -9.78 -0.43 -2.70
CA GLY A 164 -9.46 -1.04 -3.99
C GLY A 164 -10.08 -2.42 -4.15
N GLU A 165 -10.13 -3.22 -3.08
CA GLU A 165 -10.77 -4.54 -3.13
C GLU A 165 -12.27 -4.43 -3.41
N ILE A 166 -12.97 -3.53 -2.72
CA ILE A 166 -14.42 -3.32 -2.95
C ILE A 166 -14.66 -2.89 -4.39
N PHE A 167 -13.88 -1.95 -4.94
CA PHE A 167 -14.00 -1.55 -6.34
C PHE A 167 -13.84 -2.75 -7.29
N ALA A 168 -12.81 -3.57 -7.08
CA ALA A 168 -12.55 -4.75 -7.89
C ALA A 168 -13.67 -5.80 -7.78
N GLN A 169 -14.23 -6.02 -6.59
CA GLN A 169 -15.33 -6.95 -6.39
C GLN A 169 -16.63 -6.47 -7.04
N LEU A 170 -16.94 -5.17 -6.94
CA LEU A 170 -18.10 -4.57 -7.61
C LEU A 170 -18.01 -4.69 -9.13
N GLY A 171 -16.80 -4.65 -9.70
CA GLY A 171 -16.55 -4.81 -11.13
C GLY A 171 -16.65 -6.27 -11.63
N ARG A 172 -16.49 -7.25 -10.74
CA ARG A 172 -16.53 -8.68 -11.12
C ARG A 172 -17.95 -9.22 -11.24
N SER A 173 -18.86 -8.76 -10.40
CA SER A 173 -20.22 -9.31 -10.33
C SER A 173 -21.18 -8.34 -9.64
N GLY A 174 -22.50 -8.55 -9.84
CA GLY A 174 -23.55 -7.76 -9.22
C GLY A 174 -24.03 -6.61 -10.08
N LEU A 175 -24.92 -5.81 -9.52
CA LEU A 175 -25.68 -4.77 -10.24
C LEU A 175 -24.78 -3.63 -10.77
N LEU A 176 -23.61 -3.41 -10.20
CA LEU A 176 -22.69 -2.34 -10.59
C LEU A 176 -21.65 -2.79 -11.63
N ALA A 177 -21.44 -4.10 -11.81
CA ALA A 177 -20.42 -4.64 -12.73
C ALA A 177 -20.62 -4.08 -14.16
N ASP A 178 -21.86 -3.93 -14.58
CA ASP A 178 -22.20 -3.27 -15.83
C ASP A 178 -21.83 -1.77 -15.76
N GLY A 179 -20.78 -1.38 -16.50
CA GLY A 179 -20.25 -0.02 -16.56
C GLY A 179 -19.02 0.25 -15.67
N LEU A 180 -18.47 -0.76 -14.96
CA LEU A 180 -17.20 -0.62 -14.24
C LEU A 180 -15.98 -1.13 -15.04
N ASP A 181 -16.17 -1.51 -16.28
CA ASP A 181 -15.15 -1.96 -17.23
C ASP A 181 -14.35 -0.83 -17.89
N GLY A 182 -14.78 0.43 -17.68
CA GLY A 182 -14.13 1.62 -18.21
C GLY A 182 -12.88 2.04 -17.44
N ALA A 183 -12.05 2.88 -18.08
CA ALA A 183 -10.91 3.52 -17.41
C ALA A 183 -11.37 4.42 -16.26
N VAL A 184 -10.58 4.45 -15.19
CA VAL A 184 -10.78 5.33 -14.04
C VAL A 184 -9.83 6.52 -14.18
N GLU A 185 -10.39 7.73 -14.25
CA GLU A 185 -9.62 8.97 -14.40
C GLU A 185 -10.05 10.01 -13.36
N PRO A 186 -9.16 10.88 -12.86
CA PRO A 186 -9.46 11.91 -11.88
C PRO A 186 -10.20 13.14 -12.49
N GLY A 187 -11.14 12.86 -13.42
CA GLY A 187 -11.93 13.87 -14.13
C GLY A 187 -13.22 14.31 -13.40
N ALA A 188 -14.11 14.99 -14.11
CA ALA A 188 -15.35 15.54 -13.56
C ALA A 188 -16.26 14.44 -12.94
N ALA A 189 -16.37 13.28 -13.58
CA ALA A 189 -17.16 12.16 -13.06
C ALA A 189 -16.61 11.61 -11.74
N PHE A 190 -15.29 11.47 -11.63
CA PHE A 190 -14.62 11.06 -10.40
C PHE A 190 -14.86 12.05 -9.27
N ARG A 191 -14.63 13.36 -9.50
CA ARG A 191 -14.88 14.42 -8.51
C ARG A 191 -16.34 14.49 -8.08
N ALA A 192 -17.28 14.30 -8.99
CA ALA A 192 -18.71 14.20 -8.65
C ALA A 192 -18.98 13.01 -7.71
N GLY A 193 -18.30 11.87 -7.90
CA GLY A 193 -18.34 10.74 -6.99
C GLY A 193 -17.80 11.09 -5.59
N VAL A 194 -16.65 11.75 -5.53
CA VAL A 194 -16.04 12.23 -4.26
C VAL A 194 -16.96 13.20 -3.54
N ALA A 195 -17.49 14.19 -4.22
CA ALA A 195 -18.44 15.16 -3.65
C ALA A 195 -19.71 14.47 -3.10
N THR A 196 -20.23 13.47 -3.83
CA THR A 196 -21.38 12.66 -3.40
C THR A 196 -21.04 11.83 -2.15
N ALA A 197 -19.80 11.38 -1.96
CA ALA A 197 -19.39 10.53 -0.84
C ALA A 197 -19.51 11.23 0.53
N ARG A 198 -19.45 12.56 0.57
CA ARG A 198 -19.55 13.33 1.81
C ARG A 198 -20.82 12.99 2.59
N GLY A 199 -20.68 12.92 3.93
CA GLY A 199 -21.83 12.68 4.83
C GLY A 199 -22.25 11.21 4.96
N GLY A 200 -21.40 10.25 4.52
CA GLY A 200 -21.63 8.81 4.77
C GLY A 200 -22.66 8.18 3.81
N ASP A 201 -23.28 7.09 4.26
CA ASP A 201 -24.29 6.30 3.55
C ASP A 201 -23.82 5.75 2.18
N LEU A 202 -22.61 5.18 2.18
CA LEU A 202 -21.98 4.64 0.97
C LEU A 202 -22.87 3.59 0.26
N LEU A 203 -23.59 2.75 1.01
CA LEU A 203 -24.40 1.68 0.42
C LEU A 203 -25.56 2.22 -0.42
N ALA A 204 -26.30 3.21 0.09
CA ALA A 204 -27.37 3.85 -0.69
C ALA A 204 -26.81 4.62 -1.90
N LYS A 205 -25.65 5.27 -1.75
CA LYS A 205 -25.00 6.01 -2.84
C LYS A 205 -24.49 5.09 -3.95
N LEU A 206 -24.00 3.90 -3.62
CA LEU A 206 -23.65 2.88 -4.60
C LEU A 206 -24.88 2.43 -5.41
N PHE A 207 -26.02 2.20 -4.74
CA PHE A 207 -27.25 1.90 -5.46
C PHE A 207 -27.72 3.09 -6.31
N GLY A 208 -27.58 4.31 -5.81
CA GLY A 208 -27.85 5.54 -6.57
C GLY A 208 -27.00 5.68 -7.84
N ALA A 209 -25.74 5.21 -7.81
CA ALA A 209 -24.90 5.14 -9.01
C ALA A 209 -25.49 4.20 -10.07
N ARG A 210 -25.98 3.02 -9.66
CA ARG A 210 -26.68 2.09 -10.57
C ARG A 210 -27.98 2.70 -11.12
N ALA A 211 -28.79 3.29 -10.25
CA ALA A 211 -30.05 3.91 -10.64
C ALA A 211 -29.84 5.05 -11.67
N SER A 212 -28.80 5.86 -11.48
CA SER A 212 -28.46 6.95 -12.41
C SER A 212 -28.05 6.43 -13.79
N LEU A 213 -27.36 5.30 -13.88
CA LEU A 213 -27.03 4.65 -15.15
C LEU A 213 -28.28 4.13 -15.86
N VAL A 214 -29.13 3.40 -15.12
CA VAL A 214 -30.38 2.81 -15.68
C VAL A 214 -31.34 3.88 -16.17
N LEU A 215 -31.43 5.01 -15.47
CA LEU A 215 -32.28 6.14 -15.85
C LEU A 215 -31.68 7.07 -16.92
N GLY A 216 -30.50 6.72 -17.47
CA GLY A 216 -29.80 7.54 -18.46
C GLY A 216 -29.34 8.90 -17.95
N LYS A 217 -29.23 9.07 -16.63
CA LYS A 217 -28.72 10.31 -16.00
C LYS A 217 -27.20 10.38 -15.92
N ARG A 218 -26.53 9.27 -16.21
CA ARG A 218 -25.08 9.17 -16.30
C ARG A 218 -24.67 8.25 -17.45
N ASP A 219 -23.72 8.71 -18.23
CA ASP A 219 -23.16 7.91 -19.33
C ASP A 219 -22.34 6.73 -18.77
N ARG A 220 -22.42 5.58 -19.43
CA ARG A 220 -21.66 4.38 -19.11
C ARG A 220 -20.15 4.64 -19.02
N ALA A 221 -19.61 5.45 -19.93
CA ALA A 221 -18.19 5.80 -19.95
C ALA A 221 -17.71 6.52 -18.68
N ASN A 222 -18.61 7.17 -17.94
CA ASN A 222 -18.32 7.90 -16.71
C ASN A 222 -18.53 7.06 -15.43
N GLN A 223 -19.11 5.86 -15.56
CA GLN A 223 -19.55 5.09 -14.40
C GLN A 223 -18.40 4.60 -13.54
N ALA A 224 -17.35 4.04 -14.15
CA ALA A 224 -16.18 3.54 -13.42
C ALA A 224 -15.49 4.64 -12.61
N SER A 225 -15.23 5.80 -13.25
CA SER A 225 -14.63 6.95 -12.57
C SER A 225 -15.52 7.47 -11.43
N TYR A 226 -16.83 7.56 -11.64
CA TYR A 226 -17.74 8.02 -10.57
C TYR A 226 -17.78 7.07 -9.39
N VAL A 227 -17.90 5.76 -9.60
CA VAL A 227 -17.93 4.77 -8.51
C VAL A 227 -16.58 4.70 -7.78
N SER A 228 -15.47 4.80 -8.51
CA SER A 228 -14.16 4.92 -7.90
C SER A 228 -14.05 6.19 -7.03
N GLY A 229 -14.52 7.33 -7.54
CA GLY A 229 -14.59 8.59 -6.80
C GLY A 229 -15.48 8.48 -5.56
N LEU A 230 -16.59 7.76 -5.64
CA LEU A 230 -17.47 7.52 -4.50
C LEU A 230 -16.79 6.68 -3.39
N LEU A 231 -16.06 5.64 -3.76
CA LEU A 231 -15.35 4.78 -2.81
C LEU A 231 -14.15 5.50 -2.19
N ILE A 232 -13.28 6.09 -3.02
CA ILE A 232 -12.09 6.83 -2.54
C ILE A 232 -12.52 8.05 -1.74
N GLY A 233 -13.55 8.78 -2.20
CA GLY A 233 -14.10 9.92 -1.47
C GLY A 233 -14.69 9.54 -0.11
N SER A 234 -15.36 8.40 -0.03
CA SER A 234 -15.89 7.87 1.25
C SER A 234 -14.76 7.51 2.21
N ASP A 235 -13.71 6.86 1.73
CA ASP A 235 -12.52 6.54 2.53
C ASP A 235 -11.82 7.81 3.03
N CYS A 236 -11.46 8.73 2.12
CA CYS A 236 -10.80 10.00 2.48
C CYS A 236 -11.66 10.83 3.46
N SER A 237 -12.97 10.99 3.19
CA SER A 237 -13.87 11.76 4.06
C SER A 237 -13.95 11.15 5.46
N ALA A 238 -14.11 9.83 5.55
CA ALA A 238 -14.17 9.13 6.83
C ALA A 238 -12.91 9.33 7.68
N ARG A 239 -11.73 9.33 7.04
CA ARG A 239 -10.45 9.58 7.74
C ARG A 239 -10.34 11.03 8.19
N LEU A 240 -10.58 11.99 7.28
CA LEU A 240 -10.47 13.41 7.57
C LEU A 240 -11.49 13.92 8.59
N ASP A 241 -12.60 13.21 8.77
CA ASP A 241 -13.66 13.57 9.72
C ASP A 241 -13.54 12.82 11.06
N SER A 242 -12.57 11.93 11.24
CA SER A 242 -12.39 11.13 12.44
C SER A 242 -10.93 11.10 12.94
N ASP A 243 -10.30 9.94 12.87
CA ASP A 243 -8.98 9.63 13.42
C ASP A 243 -7.81 10.37 12.75
N PHE A 244 -8.02 10.89 11.55
CA PHE A 244 -7.04 11.69 10.81
C PHE A 244 -7.46 13.16 10.62
N ALA A 245 -8.28 13.69 11.49
CA ALA A 245 -8.79 15.08 11.40
C ALA A 245 -7.66 16.12 11.34
N GLY A 246 -6.52 15.89 12.03
CA GLY A 246 -5.33 16.74 11.96
C GLY A 246 -4.75 16.88 10.55
N ALA A 247 -4.93 15.89 9.68
CA ALA A 247 -4.49 15.93 8.29
C ALA A 247 -5.11 17.07 7.46
N ARG A 248 -6.26 17.61 7.87
CA ARG A 248 -6.86 18.78 7.19
C ARG A 248 -5.98 20.03 7.29
N ALA A 249 -5.29 20.21 8.41
CA ALA A 249 -4.39 21.35 8.64
C ALA A 249 -2.99 21.08 8.08
N ASP A 250 -2.46 19.89 8.33
CA ASP A 250 -1.07 19.54 8.05
C ASP A 250 -0.86 19.04 6.61
N GLY A 251 -1.92 18.50 5.98
CA GLY A 251 -1.85 17.82 4.67
C GLY A 251 -1.57 16.33 4.79
N VAL A 252 -1.62 15.63 3.65
CA VAL A 252 -1.40 14.18 3.51
C VAL A 252 -0.30 13.89 2.50
N ASP A 253 0.67 13.10 2.88
CA ASP A 253 1.66 12.51 1.97
C ASP A 253 1.11 11.20 1.39
N VAL A 254 0.92 11.13 0.07
CA VAL A 254 0.33 9.98 -0.62
C VAL A 254 1.45 9.14 -1.25
N LEU A 255 1.70 7.95 -0.72
CA LEU A 255 2.69 7.01 -1.23
C LEU A 255 2.06 6.10 -2.27
N ALA A 256 2.25 6.36 -3.55
CA ALA A 256 1.59 5.60 -4.60
C ALA A 256 2.33 5.66 -5.95
N SER A 257 1.90 4.80 -6.89
CA SER A 257 2.21 5.01 -8.30
C SER A 257 1.52 6.28 -8.83
N PRO A 258 2.05 6.93 -9.88
CA PRO A 258 1.47 8.17 -10.41
C PRO A 258 -0.01 8.08 -10.73
N ALA A 259 -0.46 6.99 -11.35
CA ALA A 259 -1.87 6.83 -11.75
C ALA A 259 -2.82 6.75 -10.54
N LEU A 260 -2.51 5.89 -9.57
CA LEU A 260 -3.34 5.74 -8.37
C LEU A 260 -3.22 6.97 -7.46
N GLY A 261 -2.03 7.55 -7.36
CA GLY A 261 -1.79 8.77 -6.62
C GLY A 261 -2.62 9.94 -7.12
N ALA A 262 -2.76 10.11 -8.45
CA ALA A 262 -3.57 11.17 -9.05
C ALA A 262 -5.04 11.10 -8.61
N LEU A 263 -5.61 9.90 -8.42
CA LEU A 263 -6.98 9.72 -7.91
C LEU A 263 -7.10 10.20 -6.46
N TYR A 264 -6.18 9.80 -5.58
CA TYR A 264 -6.21 10.21 -4.18
C TYR A 264 -5.91 11.71 -4.00
N LEU A 265 -4.96 12.27 -4.78
CA LEU A 265 -4.72 13.71 -4.79
C LEU A 265 -5.96 14.48 -5.21
N SER A 266 -6.64 14.05 -6.29
CA SER A 266 -7.89 14.67 -6.75
C SER A 266 -9.01 14.56 -5.71
N ALA A 267 -9.11 13.43 -5.00
CA ALA A 267 -10.10 13.24 -3.95
C ALA A 267 -9.84 14.12 -2.74
N LEU A 268 -8.58 14.21 -2.28
CA LEU A 268 -8.19 15.05 -1.15
C LEU A 268 -8.37 16.53 -1.47
N ASP A 269 -8.03 16.96 -2.70
CA ASP A 269 -8.26 18.34 -3.18
C ASP A 269 -9.75 18.69 -3.17
N GLU A 270 -10.61 17.82 -3.73
CA GLU A 270 -12.07 17.99 -3.73
C GLU A 270 -12.64 18.08 -2.29
N LEU A 271 -12.00 17.41 -1.33
CA LEU A 271 -12.35 17.43 0.09
C LEU A 271 -11.72 18.61 0.86
N GLY A 272 -10.93 19.45 0.19
CA GLY A 272 -10.28 20.63 0.76
C GLY A 272 -9.08 20.28 1.66
N CYS A 273 -8.42 19.14 1.42
CA CYS A 273 -7.22 18.72 2.11
C CYS A 273 -6.01 18.78 1.18
N LYS A 274 -4.95 19.45 1.60
CA LYS A 274 -3.68 19.48 0.83
C LYS A 274 -3.06 18.10 0.81
N ALA A 275 -2.51 17.71 -0.35
CA ALA A 275 -1.80 16.46 -0.47
C ALA A 275 -0.68 16.54 -1.51
N ARG A 276 0.33 15.71 -1.36
CA ARG A 276 1.39 15.54 -2.35
C ARG A 276 1.74 14.08 -2.58
N LEU A 277 2.20 13.77 -3.79
CA LEU A 277 2.64 12.43 -4.14
C LEU A 277 4.08 12.20 -3.65
N VAL A 278 4.31 11.03 -3.09
CA VAL A 278 5.62 10.54 -2.65
C VAL A 278 5.93 9.24 -3.39
N ASP A 279 7.17 9.09 -3.85
CA ASP A 279 7.62 7.88 -4.55
C ASP A 279 7.66 6.68 -3.60
N SER A 280 6.71 5.78 -3.77
CA SER A 280 6.59 4.57 -2.95
C SER A 280 7.74 3.57 -3.17
N HIS A 281 8.37 3.56 -4.35
CA HIS A 281 9.52 2.69 -4.61
C HIS A 281 10.79 3.21 -3.92
N ALA A 282 11.03 4.52 -3.98
CA ALA A 282 12.15 5.13 -3.25
C ALA A 282 11.97 4.94 -1.74
N ALA A 283 10.74 5.06 -1.23
CA ALA A 283 10.39 4.80 0.15
C ALA A 283 10.66 3.33 0.55
N PHE A 284 10.24 2.36 -0.29
CA PHE A 284 10.52 0.94 -0.06
C PHE A 284 12.03 0.66 0.03
N LEU A 285 12.79 1.14 -0.94
CA LEU A 285 14.25 0.93 -0.98
C LEU A 285 14.94 1.50 0.25
N ALA A 286 14.56 2.70 0.68
CA ALA A 286 15.12 3.30 1.89
C ALA A 286 14.77 2.50 3.15
N GLY A 287 13.52 2.06 3.28
CA GLY A 287 13.06 1.28 4.43
C GLY A 287 13.74 -0.07 4.51
N ILE A 288 13.77 -0.84 3.41
CA ILE A 288 14.35 -2.18 3.40
C ILE A 288 15.87 -2.16 3.59
N THR A 289 16.56 -1.16 3.00
CA THR A 289 18.01 -0.96 3.19
C THR A 289 18.31 -0.58 4.64
N LYS A 290 17.49 0.29 5.24
CA LYS A 290 17.67 0.67 6.65
C LYS A 290 17.43 -0.51 7.57
N ILE A 291 16.39 -1.31 7.37
CA ILE A 291 16.16 -2.55 8.15
C ILE A 291 17.37 -3.46 8.01
N TRP A 292 17.85 -3.73 6.79
CA TRP A 292 19.01 -4.59 6.56
C TRP A 292 20.25 -4.08 7.31
N SER A 293 20.53 -2.78 7.27
CA SER A 293 21.67 -2.18 7.96
C SER A 293 21.62 -2.31 9.50
N LEU A 294 20.44 -2.55 10.07
CA LEU A 294 20.23 -2.75 11.50
C LEU A 294 20.32 -4.23 11.92
N LEU A 295 20.44 -5.16 10.95
CA LEU A 295 20.65 -6.60 11.19
C LEU A 295 22.13 -6.99 11.25
N ALA A 296 23.02 -6.07 10.82
CA ALA A 296 24.48 -6.25 10.74
C ALA A 296 25.17 -6.11 12.09
#